data_054a04f0e8cbaeb1536450f05d74da93
#
_entry.id   054a04f0e8cbaeb1536450f05d74da93
#
_cell.length_a   1.000
_cell.length_b   1.000
_cell.length_c   1.000
_cell.angle_alpha   90.00
_cell.angle_beta   90.00
_cell.angle_gamma   90.00
#
_symmetry.space_group_name_H-M   'P 1'
#
loop_
_entity.id
_entity.type
_entity.pdbx_description
1 polymer ?
#
loop_
_entity_poly.entity_id
_entity_poly.type
_entity_poly.pdbx_seq_one_letter_code
_entity_poly.pdbx_strand_id
1 'polypeptide(L)'
;MPDFLNPFSGTVPDRKLTQDELLRAIRLDIAGELEAIHGYMAHADATDNALAKAVLVDIANEERVHVGELLRLLSILTGDEDEYLKKGTLEVDTLAGQLGAATAGVPAAKEESTVGSLKNVKEA
;
A
#
# COMPACT_ATOMS: atom_id res chain seq x y z
N MET A 1 -2.41 1.91 -14.99
CA MET A 1 -1.38 2.55 -14.15
C MET A 1 -0.90 3.79 -14.81
N PRO A 2 -0.88 4.91 -14.15
CA PRO A 2 -0.38 6.13 -14.79
C PRO A 2 1.11 6.03 -15.06
N ASP A 3 1.53 6.68 -16.13
CA ASP A 3 2.93 6.77 -16.43
C ASP A 3 3.49 8.00 -15.77
N PHE A 4 4.47 7.80 -14.92
CA PHE A 4 5.16 8.92 -14.28
C PHE A 4 6.47 9.17 -15.01
N LEU A 5 6.69 10.41 -15.40
CA LEU A 5 7.97 10.76 -15.97
C LEU A 5 8.98 10.79 -14.84
N ASN A 6 9.97 9.93 -14.94
CA ASN A 6 11.06 9.89 -13.99
C ASN A 6 12.35 10.03 -14.76
N PRO A 7 12.96 11.21 -14.77
CA PRO A 7 14.17 11.43 -15.56
C PRO A 7 15.35 10.57 -15.12
N PHE A 8 15.26 9.96 -13.95
CA PHE A 8 16.31 9.08 -13.46
C PHE A 8 16.00 7.60 -13.64
N SER A 9 14.90 7.28 -14.30
CA SER A 9 14.54 5.88 -14.49
C SER A 9 15.57 5.19 -15.33
N GLY A 10 16.16 4.13 -14.82
CA GLY A 10 17.15 3.34 -15.54
C GLY A 10 18.52 3.99 -15.64
N THR A 11 18.74 5.15 -15.03
CA THR A 11 20.04 5.80 -15.07
C THR A 11 20.37 6.38 -13.70
N VAL A 12 21.66 6.59 -13.48
CA VAL A 12 22.12 7.26 -12.26
C VAL A 12 22.29 8.75 -12.61
N PRO A 13 21.67 9.65 -11.86
CA PRO A 13 21.85 11.07 -12.14
C PRO A 13 23.31 11.49 -11.90
N ASP A 14 23.73 12.53 -12.60
CA ASP A 14 25.12 12.99 -12.53
C ASP A 14 25.39 13.86 -11.30
N ARG A 15 24.42 14.05 -10.46
CA ARG A 15 24.57 14.77 -9.19
C ARG A 15 23.72 14.07 -8.13
N LYS A 16 23.97 14.40 -6.86
CA LYS A 16 23.13 13.88 -5.78
C LYS A 16 21.76 14.54 -5.83
N LEU A 17 20.75 13.82 -5.38
CA LEU A 17 19.40 14.34 -5.28
C LEU A 17 19.33 15.34 -4.12
N THR A 18 18.53 16.36 -4.29
CA THR A 18 18.16 17.19 -3.14
C THR A 18 17.21 16.41 -2.25
N GLN A 19 16.98 16.91 -1.04
CA GLN A 19 16.02 16.28 -0.12
C GLN A 19 14.63 16.19 -0.77
N ASP A 20 14.17 17.27 -1.38
CA ASP A 20 12.85 17.27 -2.01
C ASP A 20 12.77 16.27 -3.17
N GLU A 21 13.83 16.16 -3.94
CA GLU A 21 13.89 15.18 -5.02
C GLU A 21 13.87 13.76 -4.48
N LEU A 22 14.58 13.51 -3.39
CA LEU A 22 14.59 12.19 -2.77
C LEU A 22 13.18 11.81 -2.28
N LEU A 23 12.48 12.73 -1.65
CA LEU A 23 11.12 12.44 -1.18
C LEU A 23 10.20 12.10 -2.35
N ARG A 24 10.32 12.83 -3.46
CA ARG A 24 9.52 12.51 -4.65
C ARG A 24 9.89 11.15 -5.23
N ALA A 25 11.19 10.82 -5.22
CA ALA A 25 11.65 9.54 -5.73
C ALA A 25 11.09 8.39 -4.89
N ILE A 26 11.08 8.54 -3.57
CA ILE A 26 10.53 7.51 -2.69
C ILE A 26 9.03 7.33 -2.94
N ARG A 27 8.29 8.42 -3.16
CA ARG A 27 6.87 8.29 -3.50
C ARG A 27 6.67 7.53 -4.81
N LEU A 28 7.54 7.76 -5.77
CA LEU A 28 7.48 7.03 -7.04
C LEU A 28 7.83 5.56 -6.84
N ASP A 29 8.79 5.28 -5.96
CA ASP A 29 9.16 3.89 -5.65
C ASP A 29 7.99 3.15 -4.99
N ILE A 30 7.26 3.82 -4.11
CA ILE A 30 6.05 3.24 -3.50
C ILE A 30 5.03 2.91 -4.59
N ALA A 31 4.83 3.82 -5.54
CA ALA A 31 3.91 3.58 -6.64
C ALA A 31 4.35 2.36 -7.45
N GLY A 32 5.66 2.19 -7.65
CA GLY A 32 6.20 1.03 -8.35
C GLY A 32 5.93 -0.27 -7.63
N GLU A 33 6.06 -0.29 -6.31
CA GLU A 33 5.75 -1.49 -5.54
C GLU A 33 4.27 -1.85 -5.62
N LEU A 34 3.41 -0.84 -5.54
CA LEU A 34 1.97 -1.08 -5.65
C LEU A 34 1.61 -1.61 -7.03
N GLU A 35 2.25 -1.09 -8.07
CA GLU A 35 2.04 -1.61 -9.42
C GLU A 35 2.52 -3.04 -9.54
N ALA A 36 3.65 -3.37 -8.93
CA ALA A 36 4.19 -4.72 -8.96
C ALA A 36 3.21 -5.72 -8.32
N ILE A 37 2.63 -5.35 -7.17
CA ILE A 37 1.63 -6.19 -6.52
C ILE A 37 0.47 -6.48 -7.48
N HIS A 38 -0.03 -5.46 -8.13
CA HIS A 38 -1.13 -5.58 -9.09
C HIS A 38 -0.76 -6.54 -10.23
N GLY A 39 0.43 -6.36 -10.79
CA GLY A 39 0.89 -7.20 -11.90
C GLY A 39 1.05 -8.66 -11.53
N TYR A 40 1.72 -8.94 -10.40
CA TYR A 40 1.92 -10.31 -9.96
C TYR A 40 0.60 -11.01 -9.64
N MET A 41 -0.32 -10.32 -9.00
CA MET A 41 -1.61 -10.92 -8.67
C MET A 41 -2.44 -11.19 -9.93
N ALA A 42 -2.39 -10.28 -10.91
CA ALA A 42 -3.07 -10.51 -12.18
C ALA A 42 -2.51 -11.74 -12.90
N HIS A 43 -1.18 -11.88 -12.89
CA HIS A 43 -0.56 -13.07 -13.52
C HIS A 43 -0.87 -14.33 -12.76
N ALA A 44 -0.91 -14.27 -11.42
CA ALA A 44 -1.26 -15.44 -10.61
C ALA A 44 -2.70 -15.91 -10.92
N ASP A 45 -3.59 -14.95 -11.15
CA ASP A 45 -4.97 -15.28 -11.48
C ASP A 45 -5.10 -15.83 -12.89
N ALA A 46 -4.15 -15.54 -13.76
CA ALA A 46 -4.21 -15.90 -15.17
C ALA A 46 -3.52 -17.23 -15.49
N THR A 47 -3.00 -17.94 -14.49
CA THR A 47 -2.29 -19.19 -14.75
C THR A 47 -2.91 -20.34 -13.98
N ASP A 48 -2.92 -21.52 -14.60
CA ASP A 48 -3.30 -22.75 -13.92
C ASP A 48 -2.10 -23.48 -13.34
N ASN A 49 -0.90 -22.99 -13.56
CA ASN A 49 0.29 -23.62 -13.03
C ASN A 49 0.40 -23.34 -11.54
N ALA A 50 0.26 -24.36 -10.72
CA ALA A 50 0.18 -24.19 -9.26
C ALA A 50 1.47 -23.59 -8.68
N LEU A 51 2.62 -24.01 -9.19
CA LEU A 51 3.89 -23.50 -8.70
C LEU A 51 4.04 -22.02 -9.05
N ALA A 52 3.72 -21.66 -10.30
CA ALA A 52 3.82 -20.28 -10.73
C ALA A 52 2.89 -19.38 -9.90
N LYS A 53 1.66 -19.84 -9.68
CA LYS A 53 0.71 -19.09 -8.87
C LYS A 53 1.25 -18.87 -7.45
N ALA A 54 1.76 -19.91 -6.83
CA ALA A 54 2.27 -19.81 -5.46
C ALA A 54 3.43 -18.82 -5.37
N VAL A 55 4.36 -18.88 -6.33
CA VAL A 55 5.51 -17.99 -6.34
C VAL A 55 5.08 -16.54 -6.58
N LEU A 56 4.17 -16.33 -7.53
CA LEU A 56 3.71 -14.97 -7.83
C LEU A 56 2.98 -14.33 -6.64
N VAL A 57 2.16 -15.12 -5.94
CA VAL A 57 1.48 -14.62 -4.75
C VAL A 57 2.48 -14.30 -3.64
N ASP A 58 3.48 -15.17 -3.48
CA ASP A 58 4.52 -14.94 -2.46
C ASP A 58 5.27 -13.65 -2.74
N ILE A 59 5.68 -13.44 -3.99
CA ILE A 59 6.39 -12.22 -4.36
C ILE A 59 5.49 -10.99 -4.15
N ALA A 60 4.22 -11.07 -4.53
CA ALA A 60 3.30 -9.96 -4.34
C ALA A 60 3.20 -9.58 -2.86
N ASN A 61 3.22 -10.57 -1.97
CA ASN A 61 3.17 -10.28 -0.54
C ASN A 61 4.48 -9.67 -0.04
N GLU A 62 5.62 -10.04 -0.62
CA GLU A 62 6.87 -9.37 -0.29
C GLU A 62 6.86 -7.90 -0.71
N GLU A 63 6.24 -7.58 -1.84
CA GLU A 63 6.12 -6.19 -2.24
C GLU A 63 5.28 -5.38 -1.26
N ARG A 64 4.31 -6.02 -0.61
CA ARG A 64 3.54 -5.33 0.44
C ARG A 64 4.43 -4.94 1.62
N VAL A 65 5.40 -5.77 1.93
CA VAL A 65 6.39 -5.45 2.97
C VAL A 65 7.24 -4.26 2.52
N HIS A 66 7.67 -4.25 1.26
CA HIS A 66 8.46 -3.14 0.72
C HIS A 66 7.69 -1.83 0.77
N VAL A 67 6.39 -1.85 0.50
CA VAL A 67 5.56 -0.65 0.63
C VAL A 67 5.65 -0.11 2.07
N GLY A 68 5.56 -1.00 3.04
CA GLY A 68 5.67 -0.61 4.45
C GLY A 68 7.03 0.01 4.78
N GLU A 69 8.11 -0.60 4.24
CA GLU A 69 9.46 -0.08 4.46
C GLU A 69 9.62 1.31 3.87
N LEU A 70 9.14 1.49 2.63
CA LEU A 70 9.27 2.78 1.96
C LEU A 70 8.39 3.84 2.63
N LEU A 71 7.20 3.48 3.09
CA LEU A 71 6.36 4.41 3.82
C LEU A 71 7.00 4.84 5.13
N ARG A 72 7.64 3.90 5.84
CA ARG A 72 8.34 4.26 7.07
C ARG A 72 9.53 5.18 6.81
N LEU A 73 10.30 4.88 5.78
CA LEU A 73 11.40 5.75 5.37
C LEU A 73 10.87 7.14 5.04
N LEU A 74 9.82 7.22 4.25
CA LEU A 74 9.21 8.50 3.88
C LEU A 74 8.76 9.27 5.12
N SER A 75 8.17 8.58 6.07
CA SER A 75 7.70 9.19 7.31
C SER A 75 8.83 9.79 8.14
N ILE A 76 9.94 9.07 8.22
CA ILE A 76 11.11 9.57 8.95
C ILE A 76 11.67 10.81 8.26
N LEU A 77 11.74 10.78 6.93
CA LEU A 77 12.36 11.87 6.19
C LEU A 77 11.48 13.13 6.11
N THR A 78 10.16 12.96 6.04
CA THR A 78 9.25 14.11 6.02
C THR A 78 8.98 14.65 7.40
N GLY A 79 8.97 13.77 8.40
CA GLY A 79 8.63 14.14 9.77
C GLY A 79 7.14 14.23 10.04
N ASP A 80 6.29 14.27 9.02
CA ASP A 80 4.87 14.46 9.20
C ASP A 80 3.99 13.51 8.39
N GLU A 81 4.59 12.63 7.62
CA GLU A 81 3.80 11.74 6.75
C GLU A 81 2.83 10.87 7.56
N ASP A 82 3.27 10.36 8.70
CA ASP A 82 2.42 9.50 9.51
C ASP A 82 1.19 10.22 10.02
N GLU A 83 1.27 11.51 10.26
CA GLU A 83 0.12 12.27 10.73
C GLU A 83 -0.97 12.30 9.66
N TYR A 84 -0.57 12.52 8.41
CA TYR A 84 -1.52 12.55 7.31
C TYR A 84 -2.09 11.16 7.04
N LEU A 85 -1.24 10.12 7.09
CA LEU A 85 -1.69 8.76 6.89
C LEU A 85 -2.70 8.34 7.97
N LYS A 86 -2.44 8.71 9.22
CA LYS A 86 -3.37 8.42 10.31
C LYS A 86 -4.69 9.15 10.15
N LYS A 87 -4.63 10.39 9.67
CA LYS A 87 -5.84 11.16 9.45
C LYS A 87 -6.70 10.48 8.37
N GLY A 88 -6.07 10.02 7.30
CA GLY A 88 -6.79 9.28 6.26
C GLY A 88 -7.41 8.00 6.80
N THR A 89 -6.66 7.25 7.63
CA THR A 89 -7.18 6.06 8.26
C THR A 89 -8.42 6.37 9.10
N LEU A 90 -8.36 7.44 9.88
CA LEU A 90 -9.47 7.82 10.75
C LEU A 90 -10.70 8.22 9.94
N GLU A 91 -10.50 8.92 8.83
CA GLU A 91 -11.63 9.29 7.97
C GLU A 91 -12.34 8.06 7.42
N VAL A 92 -11.57 7.04 7.01
CA VAL A 92 -12.15 5.80 6.50
C VAL A 92 -12.84 5.03 7.63
N ASP A 93 -12.22 4.98 8.81
CA ASP A 93 -12.82 4.30 9.97
C ASP A 93 -14.16 4.94 10.35
N THR A 94 -14.23 6.26 10.28
CA THR A 94 -15.47 6.97 10.57
C THR A 94 -16.56 6.60 9.56
N LEU A 95 -16.21 6.59 8.28
CA LEU A 95 -17.15 6.24 7.24
C LEU A 95 -17.58 4.77 7.36
N ALA A 96 -16.63 3.90 7.63
CA ALA A 96 -16.93 2.48 7.83
C ALA A 96 -17.89 2.29 9.01
N GLY A 97 -17.68 3.04 10.08
CA GLY A 97 -18.60 3.00 11.22
C GLY A 97 -20.00 3.45 10.86
N GLN A 98 -20.11 4.49 10.03
CA GLN A 98 -21.42 4.96 9.59
C GLN A 98 -22.12 3.93 8.72
N LEU A 99 -21.37 3.10 7.99
CA LEU A 99 -21.96 2.08 7.15
C LEU A 99 -22.11 0.75 7.87
N GLY A 100 -21.73 0.66 9.13
CA GLY A 100 -21.79 -0.58 9.88
C GLY A 100 -20.69 -1.58 9.54
N ALA A 101 -19.62 -1.13 8.88
CA ALA A 101 -18.53 -2.00 8.52
C ALA A 101 -17.53 -2.13 9.65
N ALA A 102 -16.99 -3.32 9.84
CA ALA A 102 -15.91 -3.51 10.80
C ALA A 102 -14.62 -2.93 10.25
N THR A 103 -13.78 -2.42 11.15
CA THR A 103 -12.51 -1.86 10.76
C THR A 103 -11.40 -2.72 11.32
N ALA A 104 -10.69 -3.42 10.45
CA ALA A 104 -9.63 -4.30 10.87
C ALA A 104 -8.53 -3.49 11.56
N GLY A 105 -8.02 -4.01 12.63
CA GLY A 105 -6.96 -3.32 13.35
C GLY A 105 -7.43 -2.32 14.37
N VAL A 106 -8.71 -2.02 14.41
CA VAL A 106 -9.25 -1.15 15.43
C VAL A 106 -9.65 -2.00 16.63
N PRO A 107 -9.24 -1.66 17.82
CA PRO A 107 -9.64 -2.41 18.98
C PRO A 107 -11.14 -2.39 19.06
N ALA A 108 -11.70 -3.50 19.30
CA ALA A 108 -13.04 -3.60 19.29
C ALA A 108 -13.68 -3.11 20.31
N ALA A 109 -13.69 -2.27 20.52
CA ALA A 109 -14.41 -1.90 21.44
C ALA A 109 -15.59 -2.36 21.15
N LYS A 110 -15.79 -2.69 20.53
CA LYS A 110 -16.83 -2.98 20.35
C LYS A 110 -17.11 -3.96 19.83
N GLU A 111 -16.94 -4.41 19.70
CA GLU A 111 -17.21 -5.29 19.34
C GLU A 111 -17.97 -5.90 18.74
N GLU A 112 -18.50 -5.96 18.94
CA GLU A 112 -19.39 -6.54 18.61
C GLU A 112 -19.55 -6.57 17.39
N SER A 113 -19.21 -6.21 16.96
CA SER A 113 -19.49 -6.18 15.90
C SER A 113 -18.90 -6.69 15.09
N THR A 114 -18.29 -7.06 15.00
CA THR A 114 -17.82 -7.39 14.33
C THR A 114 -17.19 -7.97 13.62
N VAL A 115 -16.97 -8.28 12.98
CA VAL A 115 -16.66 -8.91 12.21
C VAL A 115 -15.70 -8.47 11.50
N GLY A 116 -14.75 -8.31 11.43
CA GLY A 116 -13.70 -7.93 11.02
C GLY A 116 -13.29 -7.69 9.66
N SER A 117 -14.00 -7.60 8.77
CA SER A 117 -13.64 -7.53 7.41
C SER A 117 -14.66 -6.80 6.60
N LEU A 118 -14.24 -6.09 5.60
CA LEU A 118 -15.17 -5.40 4.75
C LEU A 118 -16.08 -6.34 4.00
N LYS A 119 -15.67 -7.58 3.81
CA LYS A 119 -16.56 -8.48 3.13
C LYS A 119 -17.80 -8.79 3.90
N ASN A 120 -17.84 -8.41 5.16
CA ASN A 120 -19.06 -8.60 5.92
C ASN A 120 -20.02 -7.45 5.76
N VAL A 121 -19.62 -6.42 5.08
CA VAL A 121 -20.46 -5.25 4.94
C VAL A 121 -21.73 -5.56 4.20
N LYS A 122 -21.65 -6.39 3.20
CA LYS A 122 -22.81 -6.66 2.42
C LYS A 122 -23.87 -7.40 3.18
N GLU A 123 -23.51 -7.99 4.24
CA GLU A 123 -24.48 -8.69 5.02
C GLU A 123 -25.07 -7.80 6.07
N ALA A 124 -24.51 -6.66 6.23
CA ALA A 124 -24.97 -5.76 7.28
C ALA A 124 -26.20 -5.00 6.87
#